data_33f33d4fc621a751a8fce89b4b6b757e
#
_entry.id   33f33d4fc621a751a8fce89b4b6b757e
#
_cell.length_a   1.000
_cell.length_b   1.000
_cell.length_c   1.000
_cell.angle_alpha   90.00
_cell.angle_beta   90.00
_cell.angle_gamma   90.00
#
_symmetry.space_group_name_H-M   'P 1'
#
loop_
_entity.id
_entity.type
_entity.pdbx_description
1 polymer ?
#
loop_
_entity_poly.entity_id
_entity_poly.type
_entity_poly.pdbx_seq_one_letter_code
_entity_poly.pdbx_strand_id
1 'polypeptide(L)'
;LSQHPVLLFFIAYSTAISLLAQNVMGVVASVAMFLFAIFFYYYQAQLTPKFFRLTIEGVLASSVLAAAFAALEHFQIVKKFDYTFLSPKMQVWHQNRAEVAFFNPNYYGIICCFCIMIGFYLISTTRLRWLRIFSLIAIFANLFGLNFTQNRTAFPAIILGAIIYLFTTIKNWRAFWLSIGVFGVGLAFRFSSDLGGRMGTLDSSMEERVSIWNAGMALFKQNPFW
;
A
#
# COMPACT_ATOMS: atom_id res chain seq x y z
N LEU A 1 19.40 -10.58 -14.78
CA LEU A 1 18.09 -10.91 -15.42
C LEU A 1 18.01 -12.38 -15.83
N SER A 2 19.08 -13.00 -16.35
CA SER A 2 19.10 -14.43 -16.70
C SER A 2 18.78 -15.39 -15.54
N GLN A 3 18.91 -14.94 -14.30
CA GLN A 3 18.56 -15.73 -13.10
C GLN A 3 17.07 -15.75 -12.78
N HIS A 4 16.24 -14.98 -13.49
CA HIS A 4 14.80 -14.89 -13.29
C HIS A 4 14.03 -15.12 -14.60
N PRO A 5 14.12 -16.31 -15.19
CA PRO A 5 13.54 -16.61 -16.51
C PRO A 5 12.01 -16.46 -16.50
N VAL A 6 11.36 -16.79 -15.39
CA VAL A 6 9.90 -16.66 -15.26
C VAL A 6 9.44 -15.21 -15.38
N LEU A 7 10.16 -14.27 -14.75
CA LEU A 7 9.84 -12.84 -14.82
C LEU A 7 10.03 -12.31 -16.26
N LEU A 8 11.14 -12.70 -16.91
CA LEU A 8 11.39 -12.29 -18.29
C LEU A 8 10.35 -12.86 -19.24
N PHE A 9 10.00 -14.14 -19.07
CA PHE A 9 8.94 -14.78 -19.84
C PHE A 9 7.62 -14.04 -19.68
N PHE A 10 7.23 -13.72 -18.42
CA PHE A 10 6.00 -13.00 -18.14
C PHE A 10 5.96 -11.61 -18.81
N ILE A 11 7.06 -10.85 -18.74
CA ILE A 11 7.13 -9.53 -19.36
C ILE A 11 7.05 -9.67 -20.88
N ALA A 12 7.81 -10.60 -21.49
CA ALA A 12 7.79 -10.83 -22.92
C ALA A 12 6.40 -11.27 -23.40
N TYR A 13 5.76 -12.22 -22.71
CA TYR A 13 4.43 -12.68 -23.00
C TYR A 13 3.39 -11.54 -22.90
N SER A 14 3.39 -10.77 -21.80
CA SER A 14 2.49 -9.65 -21.61
C SER A 14 2.67 -8.58 -22.68
N THR A 15 3.90 -8.32 -23.11
CA THR A 15 4.20 -7.39 -24.21
C THR A 15 3.67 -7.90 -25.52
N ALA A 16 3.92 -9.17 -25.86
CA ALA A 16 3.45 -9.78 -27.10
C ALA A 16 1.92 -9.77 -27.20
N ILE A 17 1.22 -10.20 -26.14
CA ILE A 17 -0.25 -10.18 -26.08
C ILE A 17 -0.79 -8.75 -26.21
N SER A 18 -0.18 -7.78 -25.53
CA SER A 18 -0.61 -6.37 -25.59
C SER A 18 -0.44 -5.78 -27.00
N LEU A 19 0.63 -6.17 -27.71
CA LEU A 19 0.85 -5.76 -29.10
C LEU A 19 -0.18 -6.41 -30.05
N LEU A 20 -0.43 -7.72 -29.90
CA LEU A 20 -1.42 -8.43 -30.69
C LEU A 20 -2.83 -7.88 -30.48
N ALA A 21 -3.17 -7.54 -29.26
CA ALA A 21 -4.46 -6.94 -28.89
C ALA A 21 -4.53 -5.44 -29.20
N GLN A 22 -3.51 -4.83 -29.79
CA GLN A 22 -3.41 -3.38 -30.04
C GLN A 22 -3.67 -2.54 -28.78
N ASN A 23 -3.36 -3.08 -27.60
CA ASN A 23 -3.54 -2.43 -26.31
C ASN A 23 -2.31 -1.59 -25.95
N VAL A 24 -2.31 -0.31 -26.33
CA VAL A 24 -1.21 0.62 -26.07
C VAL A 24 -0.88 0.72 -24.57
N MET A 25 -1.92 0.76 -23.71
CA MET A 25 -1.70 0.83 -22.26
C MET A 25 -1.06 -0.45 -21.70
N GLY A 26 -1.41 -1.62 -22.24
CA GLY A 26 -0.77 -2.87 -21.89
C GLY A 26 0.71 -2.89 -22.29
N VAL A 27 1.07 -2.34 -23.45
CA VAL A 27 2.47 -2.19 -23.88
C VAL A 27 3.23 -1.25 -22.94
N VAL A 28 2.67 -0.09 -22.61
CA VAL A 28 3.26 0.88 -21.68
C VAL A 28 3.50 0.23 -20.31
N ALA A 29 2.50 -0.50 -19.80
CA ALA A 29 2.62 -1.22 -18.53
C ALA A 29 3.73 -2.28 -18.56
N SER A 30 3.83 -3.03 -19.66
CA SER A 30 4.88 -4.05 -19.83
C SER A 30 6.29 -3.43 -19.90
N VAL A 31 6.43 -2.29 -20.58
CA VAL A 31 7.69 -1.53 -20.60
C VAL A 31 8.05 -1.01 -19.21
N ALA A 32 7.06 -0.46 -18.48
CA ALA A 32 7.27 -0.01 -17.10
C ALA A 32 7.71 -1.16 -16.20
N MET A 33 7.10 -2.34 -16.31
CA MET A 33 7.51 -3.54 -15.57
C MET A 33 8.93 -3.97 -15.91
N PHE A 34 9.33 -3.90 -17.18
CA PHE A 34 10.69 -4.21 -17.60
C PHE A 34 11.72 -3.24 -17.02
N LEU A 35 11.44 -1.93 -17.08
CA LEU A 35 12.30 -0.91 -16.45
C LEU A 35 12.39 -1.10 -14.94
N PHE A 36 11.28 -1.43 -14.29
CA PHE A 36 11.26 -1.73 -12.86
C PHE A 36 12.09 -2.97 -12.53
N ALA A 37 12.01 -4.02 -13.34
CA ALA A 37 12.82 -5.23 -13.17
C ALA A 37 14.31 -4.93 -13.32
N ILE A 38 14.72 -4.10 -14.31
CA ILE A 38 16.11 -3.66 -14.47
C ILE A 38 16.56 -2.85 -13.25
N PHE A 39 15.76 -1.90 -12.80
CA PHE A 39 16.05 -1.08 -11.62
C PHE A 39 16.22 -1.96 -10.37
N PHE A 40 15.30 -2.88 -10.14
CA PHE A 40 15.35 -3.78 -9.00
C PHE A 40 16.58 -4.68 -9.03
N TYR A 41 16.95 -5.20 -10.21
CA TYR A 41 18.14 -6.02 -10.39
C TYR A 41 19.43 -5.23 -10.13
N TYR A 42 19.50 -4.00 -10.65
CA TYR A 42 20.61 -3.10 -10.37
C TYR A 42 20.71 -2.76 -8.89
N TYR A 43 19.58 -2.43 -8.26
CA TYR A 43 19.51 -2.16 -6.84
C TYR A 43 20.01 -3.36 -6.02
N GLN A 44 19.56 -4.57 -6.35
CA GLN A 44 19.98 -5.80 -5.67
C GLN A 44 21.50 -6.04 -5.82
N ALA A 45 22.08 -5.74 -6.96
CA ALA A 45 23.52 -5.87 -7.19
C ALA A 45 24.37 -4.89 -6.35
N GLN A 46 23.80 -3.73 -6.01
CA GLN A 46 24.44 -2.70 -5.17
C GLN A 46 24.08 -2.82 -3.69
N LEU A 47 23.29 -3.83 -3.33
CA LEU A 47 22.73 -3.95 -1.99
C LEU A 47 23.80 -4.31 -0.96
N THR A 48 24.27 -3.30 -0.23
CA THR A 48 25.08 -3.46 0.97
C THR A 48 24.21 -3.23 2.22
N PRO A 49 24.55 -3.78 3.38
CA PRO A 49 23.79 -3.52 4.62
C PRO A 49 23.62 -2.03 4.93
N LYS A 50 24.64 -1.21 4.63
CA LYS A 50 24.60 0.24 4.80
C LYS A 50 23.64 0.89 3.82
N PHE A 51 23.72 0.51 2.54
CA PHE A 51 22.84 1.05 1.50
C PHE A 51 21.39 0.68 1.73
N PHE A 52 21.12 -0.60 2.07
CA PHE A 52 19.79 -1.07 2.45
C PHE A 52 19.21 -0.25 3.60
N ARG A 53 20.00 -0.05 4.66
CA ARG A 53 19.58 0.73 5.82
C ARG A 53 19.25 2.17 5.44
N LEU A 54 20.12 2.85 4.68
CA LEU A 54 19.86 4.22 4.21
C LEU A 54 18.59 4.31 3.35
N THR A 55 18.34 3.30 2.50
CA THR A 55 17.13 3.25 1.69
C THR A 55 15.87 3.18 2.56
N ILE A 56 15.82 2.26 3.53
CA ILE A 56 14.62 2.14 4.40
C ILE A 56 14.45 3.35 5.33
N GLU A 57 15.53 3.97 5.81
CA GLU A 57 15.47 5.22 6.55
C GLU A 57 14.92 6.36 5.67
N GLY A 58 15.38 6.46 4.42
CA GLY A 58 14.89 7.43 3.44
C GLY A 58 13.41 7.23 3.08
N VAL A 59 13.00 5.99 2.84
CA VAL A 59 11.58 5.65 2.60
C VAL A 59 10.73 6.04 3.80
N LEU A 60 11.19 5.76 5.01
CA LEU A 60 10.46 6.10 6.22
C LEU A 60 10.37 7.62 6.42
N ALA A 61 11.44 8.37 6.14
CA ALA A 61 11.43 9.84 6.19
C ALA A 61 10.46 10.43 5.17
N SER A 62 10.49 9.93 3.94
CA SER A 62 9.56 10.36 2.88
C SER A 62 8.10 10.06 3.25
N SER A 63 7.84 8.95 3.96
CA SER A 63 6.49 8.60 4.40
C SER A 63 5.93 9.56 5.46
N VAL A 64 6.78 10.10 6.34
CA VAL A 64 6.37 11.13 7.31
C VAL A 64 5.96 12.41 6.58
N LEU A 65 6.72 12.82 5.56
CA LEU A 65 6.36 13.97 4.72
C LEU A 65 5.05 13.72 3.97
N ALA A 66 4.88 12.51 3.42
CA ALA A 66 3.63 12.10 2.77
C ALA A 66 2.44 12.14 3.73
N ALA A 67 2.61 11.71 4.98
CA ALA A 67 1.56 11.77 6.00
C ALA A 67 1.20 13.21 6.39
N ALA A 68 2.19 14.10 6.46
CA ALA A 68 1.95 15.54 6.67
C ALA A 68 1.17 16.14 5.48
N PHE A 69 1.54 15.78 4.25
CA PHE A 69 0.81 16.22 3.06
C PHE A 69 -0.62 15.66 3.01
N ALA A 70 -0.83 14.40 3.41
CA ALA A 70 -2.15 13.80 3.53
C ALA A 70 -3.04 14.55 4.53
N ALA A 71 -2.47 15.07 5.62
CA ALA A 71 -3.21 15.92 6.56
C ALA A 71 -3.61 17.25 5.90
N LEU A 72 -2.72 17.88 5.13
CA LEU A 72 -3.03 19.13 4.39
C LEU A 72 -4.17 18.92 3.38
N GLU A 73 -4.19 17.76 2.67
CA GLU A 73 -5.30 17.39 1.78
C GLU A 73 -6.60 17.15 2.55
N HIS A 74 -6.51 16.42 3.66
CA HIS A 74 -7.69 16.08 4.47
C HIS A 74 -8.36 17.32 5.05
N PHE A 75 -7.58 18.27 5.54
CA PHE A 75 -8.07 19.54 6.06
C PHE A 75 -8.34 20.59 4.96
N GLN A 76 -8.23 20.21 3.69
CA GLN A 76 -8.47 21.06 2.52
C GLN A 76 -7.59 22.34 2.47
N ILE A 77 -6.44 22.31 3.13
CA ILE A 77 -5.45 23.40 3.06
C ILE A 77 -4.82 23.40 1.65
N VAL A 78 -4.59 22.20 1.10
CA VAL A 78 -4.17 22.01 -0.30
C VAL A 78 -5.37 21.48 -1.09
N LYS A 79 -5.68 22.16 -2.21
CA LYS A 79 -6.74 21.75 -3.12
C LYS A 79 -6.24 20.57 -3.96
N LYS A 80 -6.56 19.38 -3.54
CA LYS A 80 -6.04 18.15 -4.13
C LYS A 80 -6.37 17.99 -5.63
N PHE A 81 -7.49 18.54 -6.09
CA PHE A 81 -7.91 18.43 -7.49
C PHE A 81 -7.16 19.35 -8.45
N ASP A 82 -6.40 20.31 -7.94
CA ASP A 82 -5.56 21.17 -8.76
C ASP A 82 -4.31 20.43 -9.30
N TYR A 83 -3.93 19.30 -8.72
CA TYR A 83 -2.75 18.51 -9.12
C TYR A 83 -3.05 17.05 -9.48
N THR A 84 -4.30 16.59 -9.38
CA THR A 84 -4.67 15.22 -9.75
C THR A 84 -5.26 15.18 -11.16
N PHE A 85 -4.93 14.11 -11.90
CA PHE A 85 -5.47 13.83 -13.23
C PHE A 85 -6.77 13.03 -13.18
N LEU A 86 -7.46 13.06 -12.04
CA LEU A 86 -8.72 12.34 -11.88
C LEU A 86 -9.85 12.99 -12.68
N SER A 87 -10.67 12.16 -13.29
CA SER A 87 -11.91 12.64 -13.92
C SER A 87 -12.85 13.26 -12.86
N PRO A 88 -13.73 14.20 -13.24
CA PRO A 88 -14.67 14.82 -12.28
C PRO A 88 -15.50 13.80 -11.48
N LYS A 89 -15.91 12.68 -12.10
CA LYS A 89 -16.62 11.61 -11.40
C LYS A 89 -15.75 10.96 -10.30
N MET A 90 -14.49 10.68 -10.59
CA MET A 90 -13.55 10.11 -9.62
C MET A 90 -13.22 11.09 -8.50
N GLN A 91 -13.16 12.40 -8.78
CA GLN A 91 -12.95 13.43 -7.76
C GLN A 91 -14.03 13.39 -6.68
N VAL A 92 -15.31 13.21 -7.05
CA VAL A 92 -16.41 13.07 -6.08
C VAL A 92 -16.20 11.88 -5.15
N TRP A 93 -15.77 10.74 -5.70
CA TRP A 93 -15.52 9.52 -4.91
C TRP A 93 -14.32 9.66 -3.96
N HIS A 94 -13.35 10.51 -4.31
CA HIS A 94 -12.13 10.70 -3.55
C HIS A 94 -12.10 11.97 -2.70
N GLN A 95 -13.18 12.77 -2.70
CA GLN A 95 -13.21 14.13 -2.13
C GLN A 95 -12.70 14.22 -0.69
N ASN A 96 -13.06 13.25 0.16
CA ASN A 96 -12.70 13.23 1.58
C ASN A 96 -11.59 12.22 1.92
N ARG A 97 -10.86 11.74 0.90
CA ARG A 97 -9.83 10.71 1.06
C ARG A 97 -8.49 11.23 0.62
N ALA A 98 -7.46 11.15 1.47
CA ALA A 98 -6.13 11.54 1.08
C ALA A 98 -5.52 10.59 0.05
N GLU A 99 -4.95 11.12 -1.00
CA GLU A 99 -4.27 10.37 -2.07
C GLU A 99 -2.79 10.70 -2.15
N VAL A 100 -2.39 11.86 -1.64
CA VAL A 100 -1.04 12.38 -1.77
C VAL A 100 -0.66 12.41 -3.27
N ALA A 101 0.55 12.06 -3.65
CA ALA A 101 0.98 11.97 -5.05
C ALA A 101 0.67 10.61 -5.71
N PHE A 102 -0.13 9.73 -5.08
CA PHE A 102 -0.38 8.37 -5.58
C PHE A 102 -1.64 8.25 -6.44
N PHE A 103 -2.37 9.34 -6.66
CA PHE A 103 -3.59 9.41 -7.48
C PHE A 103 -4.70 8.43 -7.08
N ASN A 104 -4.50 7.65 -6.04
CA ASN A 104 -5.46 6.70 -5.51
C ASN A 104 -5.22 6.49 -4.02
N PRO A 105 -6.25 6.73 -3.16
CA PRO A 105 -6.12 6.55 -1.72
C PRO A 105 -5.73 5.13 -1.32
N ASN A 106 -6.11 4.14 -2.12
CA ASN A 106 -5.77 2.75 -1.81
C ASN A 106 -4.27 2.48 -1.97
N TYR A 107 -3.62 3.07 -2.97
CA TYR A 107 -2.17 2.94 -3.15
C TYR A 107 -1.41 3.63 -2.02
N TYR A 108 -1.83 4.83 -1.65
CA TYR A 108 -1.24 5.51 -0.49
C TYR A 108 -1.44 4.68 0.79
N GLY A 109 -2.62 4.10 0.99
CA GLY A 109 -2.89 3.21 2.13
C GLY A 109 -1.95 2.00 2.18
N ILE A 110 -1.64 1.37 1.05
CA ILE A 110 -0.67 0.27 0.96
C ILE A 110 0.74 0.75 1.35
N ILE A 111 1.16 1.91 0.86
CA ILE A 111 2.47 2.49 1.21
C ILE A 111 2.56 2.77 2.72
N CYS A 112 1.50 3.32 3.33
CA CYS A 112 1.45 3.48 4.79
C CYS A 112 1.65 2.15 5.53
N CYS A 113 1.02 1.05 5.06
CA CYS A 113 1.21 -0.27 5.65
C CYS A 113 2.68 -0.71 5.60
N PHE A 114 3.32 -0.60 4.44
CA PHE A 114 4.74 -0.93 4.28
C PHE A 114 5.62 -0.09 5.21
N CYS A 115 5.37 1.21 5.30
CA CYS A 115 6.16 2.11 6.15
C CYS A 115 5.98 1.81 7.64
N ILE A 116 4.78 1.42 8.08
CA ILE A 116 4.54 0.96 9.45
C ILE A 116 5.36 -0.30 9.74
N MET A 117 5.38 -1.28 8.84
CA MET A 117 6.18 -2.50 9.00
C MET A 117 7.69 -2.23 9.00
N ILE A 118 8.16 -1.31 8.14
CA ILE A 118 9.54 -0.83 8.16
C ILE A 118 9.87 -0.18 9.51
N GLY A 119 8.95 0.62 10.05
CA GLY A 119 9.11 1.23 11.37
C GLY A 119 9.28 0.18 12.48
N PHE A 120 8.45 -0.86 12.51
CA PHE A 120 8.59 -1.99 13.44
C PHE A 120 9.95 -2.70 13.28
N TYR A 121 10.36 -2.97 12.04
CA TYR A 121 11.66 -3.56 11.76
C TYR A 121 12.81 -2.71 12.31
N LEU A 122 12.80 -1.40 12.06
CA LEU A 122 13.85 -0.51 12.56
C LEU A 122 13.87 -0.42 14.09
N ILE A 123 12.71 -0.39 14.76
CA ILE A 123 12.65 -0.40 16.22
C ILE A 123 13.31 -1.64 16.80
N SER A 124 13.09 -2.80 16.19
CA SER A 124 13.62 -4.08 16.70
C SER A 124 15.11 -4.28 16.38
N THR A 125 15.60 -3.74 15.26
CA THR A 125 16.96 -4.01 14.79
C THR A 125 17.98 -2.94 15.13
N THR A 126 17.55 -1.67 15.31
CA THR A 126 18.47 -0.58 15.58
C THR A 126 18.81 -0.44 17.08
N ARG A 127 20.07 -0.12 17.38
CA ARG A 127 20.51 0.26 18.73
C ARG A 127 20.48 1.78 18.97
N LEU A 128 20.30 2.58 17.91
CA LEU A 128 20.32 4.04 17.99
C LEU A 128 18.99 4.56 18.53
N ARG A 129 19.02 5.23 19.68
CA ARG A 129 17.81 5.76 20.34
C ARG A 129 17.03 6.72 19.43
N TRP A 130 17.73 7.65 18.77
CA TRP A 130 17.08 8.63 17.90
C TRP A 130 16.31 7.95 16.75
N LEU A 131 16.86 6.87 16.17
CA LEU A 131 16.23 6.14 15.08
C LEU A 131 14.99 5.35 15.54
N ARG A 132 15.02 4.82 16.78
CA ARG A 132 13.83 4.22 17.40
C ARG A 132 12.72 5.24 17.60
N ILE A 133 13.04 6.42 18.13
CA ILE A 133 12.07 7.51 18.32
C ILE A 133 11.52 7.96 16.99
N PHE A 134 12.38 8.18 15.98
CA PHE A 134 11.96 8.53 14.63
C PHE A 134 11.05 7.46 14.03
N SER A 135 11.36 6.18 14.18
CA SER A 135 10.52 5.07 13.70
C SER A 135 9.15 5.05 14.39
N LEU A 136 9.08 5.33 15.69
CA LEU A 136 7.81 5.49 16.40
C LEU A 136 6.98 6.66 15.82
N ILE A 137 7.61 7.81 15.64
CA ILE A 137 6.95 8.98 15.02
C ILE A 137 6.42 8.62 13.63
N ALA A 138 7.22 7.92 12.83
CA ALA A 138 6.84 7.50 11.50
C ALA A 138 5.69 6.50 11.51
N ILE A 139 5.66 5.54 12.45
CA ILE A 139 4.54 4.61 12.62
C ILE A 139 3.24 5.41 12.89
N PHE A 140 3.27 6.32 13.86
CA PHE A 140 2.10 7.13 14.17
C PHE A 140 1.68 8.01 13.00
N ALA A 141 2.62 8.69 12.33
CA ALA A 141 2.34 9.50 11.15
C ALA A 141 1.66 8.68 10.05
N ASN A 142 2.16 7.47 9.76
CA ASN A 142 1.57 6.59 8.75
C ASN A 142 0.21 6.01 9.18
N LEU A 143 -0.04 5.77 10.48
CA LEU A 143 -1.35 5.41 10.99
C LEU A 143 -2.38 6.53 10.78
N PHE A 144 -1.98 7.79 11.03
CA PHE A 144 -2.81 8.95 10.70
C PHE A 144 -3.04 9.08 9.20
N GLY A 145 -1.98 8.99 8.39
CA GLY A 145 -2.07 9.00 6.94
C GLY A 145 -3.04 7.93 6.43
N LEU A 146 -2.92 6.70 6.94
CA LEU A 146 -3.83 5.62 6.62
C LEU A 146 -5.28 5.94 6.97
N ASN A 147 -5.53 6.54 8.12
CA ASN A 147 -6.86 6.96 8.52
C ASN A 147 -7.47 7.93 7.50
N PHE A 148 -6.68 8.88 7.00
CA PHE A 148 -7.12 9.85 5.99
C PHE A 148 -7.39 9.22 4.62
N THR A 149 -6.77 8.08 4.29
CA THR A 149 -7.07 7.37 3.03
C THR A 149 -8.44 6.71 3.05
N GLN A 150 -9.00 6.43 4.22
CA GLN A 150 -10.20 5.63 4.42
C GLN A 150 -10.13 4.25 3.71
N ASN A 151 -8.94 3.70 3.60
CA ASN A 151 -8.71 2.39 2.98
C ASN A 151 -9.04 1.27 3.97
N ARG A 152 -10.12 0.56 3.71
CA ARG A 152 -10.62 -0.51 4.59
C ARG A 152 -9.75 -1.76 4.58
N THR A 153 -9.11 -2.07 3.44
CA THR A 153 -8.32 -3.30 3.28
C THR A 153 -6.93 -3.19 3.91
N ALA A 154 -6.42 -1.98 4.08
CA ALA A 154 -5.12 -1.75 4.67
C ALA A 154 -5.07 -2.04 6.17
N PHE A 155 -6.16 -1.82 6.90
CA PHE A 155 -6.22 -2.12 8.33
C PHE A 155 -6.06 -3.62 8.65
N PRO A 156 -6.82 -4.54 8.05
CA PRO A 156 -6.56 -5.97 8.22
C PRO A 156 -5.13 -6.39 7.88
N ALA A 157 -4.54 -5.80 6.84
CA ALA A 157 -3.16 -6.10 6.46
C ALA A 157 -2.15 -5.67 7.53
N ILE A 158 -2.32 -4.49 8.14
CA ILE A 158 -1.47 -4.04 9.26
C ILE A 158 -1.66 -4.93 10.48
N ILE A 159 -2.89 -5.32 10.79
CA ILE A 159 -3.17 -6.20 11.92
C ILE A 159 -2.43 -7.52 11.74
N LEU A 160 -2.60 -8.15 10.59
CA LEU A 160 -1.94 -9.41 10.30
C LEU A 160 -0.42 -9.26 10.37
N GLY A 161 0.13 -8.20 9.76
CA GLY A 161 1.55 -7.89 9.81
C GLY A 161 2.05 -7.64 11.24
N ALA A 162 1.30 -6.89 12.06
CA ALA A 162 1.65 -6.65 13.46
C ALA A 162 1.58 -7.94 14.29
N ILE A 163 0.59 -8.80 14.09
CA ILE A 163 0.49 -10.11 14.76
C ILE A 163 1.70 -10.98 14.42
N ILE A 164 2.06 -11.09 13.14
CA ILE A 164 3.23 -11.84 12.70
C ILE A 164 4.50 -11.27 13.32
N TYR A 165 4.65 -9.94 13.31
CA TYR A 165 5.80 -9.27 13.90
C TYR A 165 5.88 -9.53 15.42
N LEU A 166 4.78 -9.39 16.14
CA LEU A 166 4.73 -9.65 17.59
C LEU A 166 5.05 -11.11 17.90
N PHE A 167 4.50 -12.04 17.11
CA PHE A 167 4.76 -13.48 17.27
C PHE A 167 6.24 -13.83 17.07
N THR A 168 6.90 -13.20 16.12
CA THR A 168 8.32 -13.44 15.84
C THR A 168 9.27 -12.73 16.81
N THR A 169 8.84 -11.61 17.40
CA THR A 169 9.69 -10.74 18.21
C THR A 169 9.50 -10.94 19.71
N ILE A 170 8.26 -11.19 20.15
CA ILE A 170 7.90 -11.30 21.56
C ILE A 170 7.94 -12.76 21.98
N LYS A 171 8.95 -13.12 22.79
CA LYS A 171 9.06 -14.47 23.38
C LYS A 171 8.13 -14.70 24.57
N ASN A 172 7.59 -13.63 25.17
CA ASN A 172 6.69 -13.73 26.31
C ASN A 172 5.24 -13.79 25.86
N TRP A 173 4.60 -14.96 26.04
CA TRP A 173 3.22 -15.23 25.67
C TRP A 173 2.17 -14.28 26.26
N ARG A 174 2.38 -13.83 27.49
CA ARG A 174 1.47 -12.86 28.16
C ARG A 174 1.56 -11.47 27.50
N ALA A 175 2.77 -11.00 27.21
CA ALA A 175 2.99 -9.72 26.53
C ALA A 175 2.43 -9.75 25.09
N PHE A 176 2.53 -10.91 24.40
CA PHE A 176 1.94 -11.14 23.09
C PHE A 176 0.42 -10.96 23.12
N TRP A 177 -0.30 -11.67 24.00
CA TRP A 177 -1.75 -11.56 24.09
C TRP A 177 -2.23 -10.18 24.54
N LEU A 178 -1.50 -9.54 25.44
CA LEU A 178 -1.81 -8.16 25.85
C LEU A 178 -1.70 -7.19 24.67
N SER A 179 -0.65 -7.34 23.84
CA SER A 179 -0.46 -6.51 22.64
C SER A 179 -1.58 -6.72 21.62
N ILE A 180 -1.99 -7.97 21.39
CA ILE A 180 -3.14 -8.31 20.53
C ILE A 180 -4.42 -7.70 21.08
N GLY A 181 -4.64 -7.77 22.40
CA GLY A 181 -5.81 -7.18 23.06
C GLY A 181 -5.90 -5.67 22.88
N VAL A 182 -4.81 -4.96 23.14
CA VAL A 182 -4.72 -3.50 22.95
C VAL A 182 -4.97 -3.12 21.49
N PHE A 183 -4.39 -3.87 20.55
CA PHE A 183 -4.57 -3.64 19.13
C PHE A 183 -6.01 -3.92 18.69
N GLY A 184 -6.61 -5.01 19.20
CA GLY A 184 -8.00 -5.38 18.95
C GLY A 184 -9.01 -4.34 19.44
N VAL A 185 -8.78 -3.77 20.63
CA VAL A 185 -9.61 -2.69 21.18
C VAL A 185 -9.50 -1.43 20.32
N GLY A 186 -8.29 -1.04 19.91
CA GLY A 186 -8.09 0.10 19.01
C GLY A 186 -8.84 -0.04 17.67
N LEU A 187 -8.86 -1.26 17.14
CA LEU A 187 -9.60 -1.59 15.93
C LEU A 187 -11.10 -1.57 16.14
N ALA A 188 -11.59 -2.21 17.21
CA ALA A 188 -13.03 -2.21 17.55
C ALA A 188 -13.54 -0.77 17.68
N PHE A 189 -12.76 0.10 18.32
CA PHE A 189 -13.09 1.53 18.43
C PHE A 189 -13.12 2.21 17.06
N ARG A 190 -12.17 1.90 16.18
CA ARG A 190 -12.13 2.46 14.82
C ARG A 190 -13.30 1.99 13.97
N PHE A 191 -13.65 0.70 14.04
CA PHE A 191 -14.77 0.14 13.30
C PHE A 191 -16.13 0.62 13.85
N SER A 192 -16.28 0.80 15.15
CA SER A 192 -17.54 1.27 15.73
C SER A 192 -17.88 2.72 15.33
N SER A 193 -16.87 3.56 15.12
CA SER A 193 -17.07 4.94 14.67
C SER A 193 -17.47 5.07 13.20
N ASP A 194 -17.09 4.08 12.34
CA ASP A 194 -17.39 4.09 10.90
C ASP A 194 -18.66 3.29 10.52
N LEU A 195 -19.09 2.36 11.38
CA LEU A 195 -20.21 1.45 11.09
C LEU A 195 -21.57 2.15 10.93
N GLY A 196 -21.75 3.31 11.58
CA GLY A 196 -23.04 4.03 11.55
C GLY A 196 -23.37 4.71 10.20
N GLY A 197 -22.39 4.98 9.34
CA GLY A 197 -22.59 5.78 8.12
C GLY A 197 -22.42 5.04 6.79
N ARG A 198 -21.82 3.83 6.77
CA ARG A 198 -21.34 3.22 5.54
C ARG A 198 -21.74 1.77 5.28
N MET A 199 -22.57 1.15 6.10
CA MET A 199 -23.01 -0.23 5.82
C MET A 199 -23.79 -0.32 4.50
N GLY A 200 -24.61 0.67 4.15
CA GLY A 200 -25.34 0.69 2.89
C GLY A 200 -24.49 0.83 1.62
N THR A 201 -23.24 1.31 1.75
CA THR A 201 -22.31 1.42 0.59
C THR A 201 -21.40 0.19 0.44
N LEU A 202 -21.38 -0.74 1.40
CA LEU A 202 -20.63 -1.99 1.31
C LEU A 202 -21.24 -2.94 0.30
N ASP A 203 -22.56 -3.06 0.31
CA ASP A 203 -23.28 -4.00 -0.57
C ASP A 203 -23.11 -3.60 -2.04
N SER A 204 -23.31 -2.33 -2.40
CA SER A 204 -23.12 -1.85 -3.76
C SER A 204 -21.68 -2.01 -4.28
N SER A 205 -20.69 -1.76 -3.42
CA SER A 205 -19.27 -1.94 -3.79
C SER A 205 -18.88 -3.41 -3.94
N MET A 206 -19.50 -4.33 -3.20
CA MET A 206 -19.27 -5.77 -3.33
C MET A 206 -19.97 -6.31 -4.57
N GLU A 207 -21.20 -5.91 -4.83
CA GLU A 207 -21.94 -6.28 -6.04
C GLU A 207 -21.19 -5.84 -7.32
N GLU A 208 -20.65 -4.61 -7.34
CA GLU A 208 -19.85 -4.12 -8.45
C GLU A 208 -18.59 -4.97 -8.66
N ARG A 209 -17.88 -5.37 -7.60
CA ARG A 209 -16.70 -6.25 -7.70
C ARG A 209 -17.06 -7.64 -8.17
N VAL A 210 -18.14 -8.23 -7.66
CA VAL A 210 -18.62 -9.53 -8.10
C VAL A 210 -19.01 -9.49 -9.59
N SER A 211 -19.66 -8.41 -10.03
CA SER A 211 -19.96 -8.19 -11.44
C SER A 211 -18.71 -8.13 -12.32
N ILE A 212 -17.69 -7.37 -11.89
CA ILE A 212 -16.39 -7.27 -12.58
C ILE A 212 -15.69 -8.65 -12.63
N TRP A 213 -15.70 -9.40 -11.54
CA TRP A 213 -15.10 -10.74 -11.51
C TRP A 213 -15.83 -11.74 -12.39
N ASN A 214 -17.18 -11.68 -12.41
CA ASN A 214 -17.98 -12.52 -13.30
C ASN A 214 -17.74 -12.18 -14.78
N ALA A 215 -17.64 -10.89 -15.11
CA ALA A 215 -17.28 -10.45 -16.46
C ALA A 215 -15.86 -10.91 -16.85
N GLY A 216 -14.89 -10.77 -15.95
CA GLY A 216 -13.53 -11.26 -16.17
C GLY A 216 -13.48 -12.79 -16.34
N MET A 217 -14.25 -13.54 -15.55
CA MET A 217 -14.34 -15.00 -15.70
C MET A 217 -15.02 -15.40 -17.01
N ALA A 218 -16.04 -14.66 -17.45
CA ALA A 218 -16.69 -14.91 -18.74
C ALA A 218 -15.73 -14.66 -19.92
N LEU A 219 -14.96 -13.57 -19.86
CA LEU A 219 -13.92 -13.27 -20.86
C LEU A 219 -12.83 -14.34 -20.87
N PHE A 220 -12.38 -14.78 -19.71
CA PHE A 220 -11.38 -15.86 -19.61
C PHE A 220 -11.90 -17.18 -20.21
N LYS A 221 -13.18 -17.52 -19.99
CA LYS A 221 -13.78 -18.73 -20.59
C LYS A 221 -13.89 -18.64 -22.11
N GLN A 222 -14.13 -17.44 -22.64
CA GLN A 222 -14.20 -17.22 -24.09
C GLN A 222 -12.81 -17.22 -24.74
N ASN A 223 -11.81 -16.68 -24.06
CA ASN A 223 -10.46 -16.49 -24.57
C ASN A 223 -9.41 -16.83 -23.49
N PRO A 224 -9.18 -18.11 -23.18
CA PRO A 224 -8.32 -18.51 -22.06
C PRO A 224 -6.83 -18.20 -22.25
N PHE A 225 -6.41 -17.82 -23.46
CA PHE A 225 -5.01 -17.51 -23.78
C PHE A 225 -4.76 -16.06 -24.20
N TRP A 226 -5.78 -15.20 -24.19
CA TRP A 226 -5.67 -13.78 -24.59
C TRP A 226 -5.90 -12.84 -23.41
#